data_b091d1b7a0a3a6de517545a53a0c12b6
#
_entry.id   b091d1b7a0a3a6de517545a53a0c12b6
#
_cell.length_a   1.000
_cell.length_b   1.000
_cell.length_c   1.000
_cell.angle_alpha   90.00
_cell.angle_beta   90.00
_cell.angle_gamma   90.00
#
_symmetry.space_group_name_H-M   'P 1'
#
loop_
_entity.id
_entity.type
_entity.pdbx_description
1 polymer ?
#
loop_
_entity_poly.entity_id
_entity_poly.type
_entity_poly.pdbx_seq_one_letter_code
_entity_poly.pdbx_strand_id
1 'polypeptide(L)'
;MYREYARSIFGEDLKTQFIAGGDIRTADVIENAFANDICDFVFIGKSCVVEPHFVRLLQEGRDREIHPCIGCYVCASDQLATGAHCYCSGNGAMACESHFDLPPAEKVKKVVVVGGGPSGIEAAKVLKRRGHDVTIIEKSDKLGGQIHYAMQPLKKDHFKPLIPYFEATVEANNIPVIYNTEATVENIMAMTRTWSSAPRA
;
A
#
# COMPACT_ATOMS: atom_id res chain seq x y z
N MET A 1 29.02 -0.23 -6.77
CA MET A 1 29.63 -0.50 -5.42
C MET A 1 29.87 -1.99 -5.19
N TYR A 2 28.84 -2.86 -4.99
CA TYR A 2 29.10 -4.30 -4.68
C TYR A 2 29.75 -5.06 -5.84
N ARG A 3 29.30 -4.87 -7.08
CA ARG A 3 29.91 -5.51 -8.25
C ARG A 3 31.34 -5.01 -8.48
N GLU A 4 31.60 -3.73 -8.38
CA GLU A 4 32.94 -3.14 -8.44
C GLU A 4 33.86 -3.70 -7.34
N TYR A 5 33.35 -3.78 -6.11
CA TYR A 5 34.08 -4.36 -5.00
C TYR A 5 34.40 -5.84 -5.24
N ALA A 6 33.45 -6.61 -5.73
CA ALA A 6 33.71 -8.02 -6.09
C ALA A 6 34.74 -8.16 -7.22
N ARG A 7 34.65 -7.33 -8.27
CA ARG A 7 35.66 -7.30 -9.34
C ARG A 7 37.06 -6.93 -8.83
N SER A 8 37.16 -6.02 -7.87
CA SER A 8 38.43 -5.64 -7.25
C SER A 8 39.09 -6.78 -6.47
N ILE A 9 38.32 -7.73 -5.96
CA ILE A 9 38.81 -8.89 -5.21
C ILE A 9 39.07 -10.09 -6.12
N PHE A 10 38.15 -10.37 -7.04
CA PHE A 10 38.12 -11.61 -7.82
C PHE A 10 38.55 -11.43 -9.30
N GLY A 11 38.81 -10.21 -9.73
CA GLY A 11 39.21 -9.86 -11.10
C GLY A 11 38.07 -9.38 -11.99
N GLU A 12 38.41 -8.66 -13.05
CA GLU A 12 37.46 -8.06 -14.01
C GLU A 12 36.65 -9.08 -14.81
N ASP A 13 37.21 -10.26 -15.04
CA ASP A 13 36.57 -11.35 -15.81
C ASP A 13 35.55 -12.17 -14.99
N LEU A 14 35.09 -11.62 -13.89
CA LEU A 14 34.15 -12.31 -13.00
C LEU A 14 32.82 -12.59 -13.72
N LYS A 15 32.57 -13.88 -14.01
CA LYS A 15 31.36 -14.38 -14.70
C LYS A 15 30.18 -14.63 -13.75
N THR A 16 30.39 -14.46 -12.45
CA THR A 16 29.36 -14.68 -11.42
C THR A 16 28.28 -13.63 -11.53
N GLN A 17 27.03 -14.08 -11.54
CA GLN A 17 25.87 -13.20 -11.48
C GLN A 17 25.69 -12.62 -10.09
N PHE A 18 25.28 -11.36 -10.01
CA PHE A 18 25.07 -10.64 -8.76
C PHE A 18 23.58 -10.44 -8.50
N ILE A 19 23.18 -10.76 -7.28
CA ILE A 19 21.83 -10.49 -6.79
C ILE A 19 21.94 -9.37 -5.76
N ALA A 20 21.32 -8.22 -6.03
CA ALA A 20 21.22 -7.15 -5.06
C ALA A 20 19.95 -7.31 -4.20
N GLY A 21 20.11 -7.11 -2.90
CA GLY A 21 19.01 -7.15 -1.95
C GLY A 21 19.16 -6.07 -0.90
N GLY A 22 18.08 -5.85 -0.17
CA GLY A 22 18.04 -4.87 0.90
C GLY A 22 17.32 -3.59 0.50
N ASP A 23 16.23 -3.32 1.17
CA ASP A 23 15.46 -2.08 1.10
C ASP A 23 14.91 -1.67 -0.28
N ILE A 24 14.74 -2.62 -1.18
CA ILE A 24 14.13 -2.41 -2.50
C ILE A 24 12.62 -2.24 -2.30
N ARG A 25 12.10 -1.04 -2.57
CA ARG A 25 10.72 -0.66 -2.25
C ARG A 25 9.93 -0.09 -3.42
N THR A 26 10.60 0.37 -4.46
CA THR A 26 9.98 1.04 -5.61
C THR A 26 10.57 0.52 -6.92
N ALA A 27 9.84 0.73 -8.02
CA ALA A 27 10.31 0.44 -9.36
C ALA A 27 11.61 1.17 -9.67
N ASP A 28 11.70 2.45 -9.34
CA ASP A 28 12.86 3.31 -9.65
C ASP A 28 14.17 2.74 -9.08
N VAL A 29 14.12 2.15 -7.88
CA VAL A 29 15.30 1.52 -7.25
C VAL A 29 15.77 0.33 -8.07
N ILE A 30 14.85 -0.47 -8.61
CA ILE A 30 15.15 -1.64 -9.45
C ILE A 30 15.72 -1.20 -10.79
N GLU A 31 15.02 -0.29 -11.46
CA GLU A 31 15.44 0.25 -12.76
C GLU A 31 16.81 0.92 -12.68
N ASN A 32 17.04 1.71 -11.64
CA ASN A 32 18.35 2.34 -11.42
C ASN A 32 19.46 1.30 -11.16
N ALA A 33 19.15 0.20 -10.47
CA ALA A 33 20.12 -0.86 -10.22
C ALA A 33 20.56 -1.57 -11.52
N PHE A 34 19.60 -1.82 -12.42
CA PHE A 34 19.87 -2.42 -13.72
C PHE A 34 20.55 -1.44 -14.69
N ALA A 35 20.04 -0.21 -14.77
CA ALA A 35 20.59 0.83 -15.67
C ALA A 35 22.05 1.18 -15.36
N ASN A 36 22.47 1.06 -14.10
CA ASN A 36 23.83 1.34 -13.67
C ASN A 36 24.69 0.08 -13.48
N ASP A 37 24.29 -1.07 -14.04
CA ASP A 37 25.02 -2.35 -13.95
C ASP A 37 25.42 -2.73 -12.51
N ILE A 38 24.56 -2.40 -11.52
CA ILE A 38 24.83 -2.71 -10.11
C ILE A 38 24.65 -4.21 -9.84
N CYS A 39 23.68 -4.84 -10.48
CA CYS A 39 23.37 -6.26 -10.31
C CYS A 39 22.68 -6.84 -11.56
N ASP A 40 22.65 -8.18 -11.63
CA ASP A 40 21.93 -8.92 -12.67
C ASP A 40 20.51 -9.26 -12.23
N PHE A 41 20.29 -9.41 -10.93
CA PHE A 41 19.01 -9.73 -10.32
C PHE A 41 18.79 -8.93 -9.05
N VAL A 42 17.53 -8.77 -8.66
CA VAL A 42 17.15 -8.18 -7.38
C VAL A 42 16.44 -9.20 -6.50
N PHE A 43 16.72 -9.15 -5.20
CA PHE A 43 16.02 -9.91 -4.17
C PHE A 43 15.08 -8.97 -3.39
N ILE A 44 13.77 -9.24 -3.46
CA ILE A 44 12.74 -8.40 -2.87
C ILE A 44 12.07 -9.16 -1.73
N GLY A 45 12.32 -8.76 -0.48
CA GLY A 45 11.72 -9.37 0.71
C GLY A 45 10.56 -8.56 1.25
N LYS A 46 10.84 -7.52 2.05
CA LYS A 46 9.83 -6.75 2.79
C LYS A 46 8.72 -6.15 1.92
N SER A 47 9.03 -5.77 0.69
CA SER A 47 8.03 -5.22 -0.23
C SER A 47 7.03 -6.26 -0.70
N CYS A 48 7.45 -7.52 -0.91
CA CYS A 48 6.53 -8.61 -1.20
C CYS A 48 5.72 -9.07 0.03
N VAL A 49 6.19 -8.77 1.23
CA VAL A 49 5.43 -9.00 2.48
C VAL A 49 4.25 -8.04 2.59
N VAL A 50 4.46 -6.77 2.29
CA VAL A 50 3.41 -5.75 2.36
C VAL A 50 2.51 -5.79 1.14
N GLU A 51 3.07 -6.05 -0.05
CA GLU A 51 2.36 -6.17 -1.32
C GLU A 51 2.72 -7.50 -2.01
N PRO A 52 1.94 -8.56 -1.81
CA PRO A 52 2.21 -9.87 -2.43
C PRO A 52 2.22 -9.85 -3.96
N HIS A 53 1.57 -8.86 -4.56
CA HIS A 53 1.48 -8.71 -6.02
C HIS A 53 2.51 -7.73 -6.59
N PHE A 54 3.52 -7.35 -5.82
CA PHE A 54 4.53 -6.35 -6.16
C PHE A 54 5.08 -6.53 -7.59
N VAL A 55 5.60 -7.70 -7.92
CA VAL A 55 6.20 -7.96 -9.24
C VAL A 55 5.15 -7.90 -10.35
N ARG A 56 3.94 -8.44 -10.12
CA ARG A 56 2.84 -8.41 -11.09
C ARG A 56 2.41 -6.97 -11.38
N LEU A 57 2.26 -6.15 -10.36
CA LEU A 57 1.88 -4.74 -10.53
C LEU A 57 2.94 -3.96 -11.31
N LEU A 58 4.23 -4.23 -11.09
CA LEU A 58 5.30 -3.66 -11.90
C LEU A 58 5.18 -4.09 -13.38
N GLN A 59 4.96 -5.36 -13.65
CA GLN A 59 4.82 -5.88 -15.01
C GLN A 59 3.61 -5.31 -15.74
N GLU A 60 2.56 -4.96 -15.01
CA GLU A 60 1.34 -4.33 -15.53
C GLU A 60 1.46 -2.80 -15.65
N GLY A 61 2.58 -2.18 -15.25
CA GLY A 61 2.76 -0.72 -15.23
C GLY A 61 1.89 -0.02 -14.19
N ARG A 62 1.51 -0.71 -13.12
CA ARG A 62 0.64 -0.25 -12.02
C ARG A 62 1.43 -0.01 -10.73
N ASP A 63 2.62 0.51 -10.87
CA ASP A 63 3.56 0.76 -9.76
C ASP A 63 2.99 1.70 -8.68
N ARG A 64 2.13 2.67 -9.05
CA ARG A 64 1.43 3.54 -8.09
C ARG A 64 0.46 2.81 -7.16
N GLU A 65 0.00 1.61 -7.54
CA GLU A 65 -0.91 0.78 -6.74
C GLU A 65 -0.16 -0.17 -5.80
N ILE A 66 1.16 -0.21 -5.86
CA ILE A 66 1.99 -1.02 -4.96
C ILE A 66 1.95 -0.40 -3.55
N HIS A 67 1.48 -1.18 -2.57
CA HIS A 67 1.53 -0.76 -1.18
C HIS A 67 3.00 -0.65 -0.71
N PRO A 68 3.49 0.54 -0.35
CA PRO A 68 4.89 0.72 -0.01
C PRO A 68 5.21 0.19 1.40
N CYS A 69 6.35 -0.48 1.54
CA CYS A 69 6.86 -0.87 2.84
C CYS A 69 7.37 0.34 3.62
N ILE A 70 6.83 0.60 4.79
CA ILE A 70 7.21 1.74 5.67
C ILE A 70 8.46 1.48 6.52
N GLY A 71 9.10 0.31 6.39
CA GLY A 71 10.34 0.00 7.10
C GLY A 71 10.21 -0.10 8.61
N CYS A 72 9.06 -0.45 9.14
CA CYS A 72 8.82 -0.58 10.59
C CYS A 72 9.48 -1.80 11.23
N TYR A 73 9.91 -2.77 10.44
CA TYR A 73 10.56 -4.02 10.87
C TYR A 73 9.73 -4.94 11.78
N VAL A 74 8.46 -4.67 11.98
CA VAL A 74 7.57 -5.51 12.80
C VAL A 74 7.55 -6.95 12.31
N CYS A 75 7.49 -7.15 10.98
CA CYS A 75 7.50 -8.47 10.36
C CYS A 75 8.78 -9.30 10.62
N ALA A 76 9.87 -8.67 11.03
CA ALA A 76 11.14 -9.36 11.31
C ALA A 76 11.42 -9.44 12.82
N SER A 77 11.07 -8.41 13.60
CA SER A 77 11.43 -8.30 15.02
C SER A 77 10.72 -9.34 15.90
N ASP A 78 9.44 -9.54 15.70
CA ASP A 78 8.64 -10.43 16.56
C ASP A 78 8.92 -11.90 16.31
N GLN A 79 9.18 -12.31 15.08
CA GLN A 79 9.58 -13.69 14.76
C GLN A 79 10.90 -14.07 15.42
N LEU A 80 11.88 -13.16 15.40
CA LEU A 80 13.21 -13.41 15.99
C LEU A 80 13.16 -13.44 17.52
N ALA A 81 12.26 -12.66 18.12
CA ALA A 81 12.20 -12.51 19.58
C ALA A 81 11.31 -13.55 20.27
N THR A 82 10.22 -13.97 19.65
CA THR A 82 9.16 -14.74 20.34
C THR A 82 8.74 -16.02 19.64
N GLY A 83 9.17 -16.26 18.40
CA GLY A 83 8.63 -17.35 17.57
C GLY A 83 7.15 -17.16 17.20
N ALA A 84 6.61 -15.96 17.39
CA ALA A 84 5.24 -15.62 17.08
C ALA A 84 4.97 -15.57 15.57
N HIS A 85 3.69 -15.55 15.21
CA HIS A 85 3.30 -15.39 13.82
C HIS A 85 3.83 -14.07 13.24
N CYS A 86 4.40 -14.15 12.04
CA CYS A 86 4.83 -12.98 11.31
C CYS A 86 3.60 -12.14 10.92
N TYR A 87 3.63 -10.84 11.14
CA TYR A 87 2.58 -9.91 10.69
C TYR A 87 3.19 -8.62 10.12
N CYS A 88 2.41 -7.88 9.36
CA CYS A 88 2.85 -6.65 8.74
C CYS A 88 1.90 -5.50 9.11
N SER A 89 2.46 -4.34 9.49
CA SER A 89 1.67 -3.14 9.80
C SER A 89 0.89 -2.58 8.60
N GLY A 90 1.35 -2.87 7.38
CA GLY A 90 0.71 -2.43 6.13
C GLY A 90 -0.14 -3.51 5.47
N ASN A 91 0.03 -4.78 5.83
CA ASN A 91 -0.72 -5.90 5.26
C ASN A 91 -1.31 -6.76 6.38
N GLY A 92 -2.57 -6.47 6.73
CA GLY A 92 -3.27 -7.20 7.76
C GLY A 92 -3.58 -8.66 7.42
N ALA A 93 -3.49 -9.04 6.15
CA ALA A 93 -3.73 -10.42 5.71
C ALA A 93 -2.48 -11.31 5.81
N MET A 94 -1.30 -10.74 6.05
CA MET A 94 -0.05 -11.50 6.09
C MET A 94 -0.13 -12.68 7.07
N ALA A 95 0.22 -13.87 6.57
CA ALA A 95 0.20 -15.16 7.28
C ALA A 95 -1.21 -15.63 7.73
N CYS A 96 -2.26 -14.94 7.30
CA CYS A 96 -3.66 -15.34 7.54
C CYS A 96 -4.58 -14.98 6.37
N GLU A 97 -4.05 -15.08 5.14
CA GLU A 97 -4.70 -14.65 3.90
C GLU A 97 -6.08 -15.29 3.72
N SER A 98 -6.26 -16.55 4.12
CA SER A 98 -7.53 -17.25 4.05
C SER A 98 -8.66 -16.60 4.86
N HIS A 99 -8.31 -15.86 5.92
CA HIS A 99 -9.29 -15.12 6.72
C HIS A 99 -9.73 -13.81 6.04
N PHE A 100 -8.94 -13.34 5.08
CA PHE A 100 -9.18 -12.10 4.33
C PHE A 100 -9.71 -12.36 2.91
N ASP A 101 -9.91 -13.61 2.52
CA ASP A 101 -10.65 -14.00 1.30
C ASP A 101 -12.15 -13.86 1.56
N LEU A 102 -12.59 -12.62 1.71
CA LEU A 102 -13.97 -12.29 2.07
C LEU A 102 -14.88 -12.46 0.85
N PRO A 103 -15.96 -13.24 0.97
CA PRO A 103 -16.91 -13.42 -0.12
C PRO A 103 -17.60 -12.08 -0.46
N PRO A 104 -18.13 -11.94 -1.69
CA PRO A 104 -19.03 -10.84 -2.03
C PRO A 104 -20.15 -10.69 -1.01
N ALA A 105 -20.59 -9.47 -0.79
CA ALA A 105 -21.67 -9.22 0.14
C ALA A 105 -23.00 -9.79 -0.39
N GLU A 106 -23.73 -10.52 0.44
CA GLU A 106 -25.07 -11.03 0.10
C GLU A 106 -26.04 -9.91 -0.27
N LYS A 107 -25.87 -8.75 0.35
CA LYS A 107 -26.66 -7.55 0.08
C LYS A 107 -25.76 -6.35 -0.08
N VAL A 108 -25.82 -5.71 -1.23
CA VAL A 108 -25.12 -4.44 -1.49
C VAL A 108 -25.70 -3.37 -0.57
N LYS A 109 -24.82 -2.66 0.13
CA LYS A 109 -25.17 -1.53 1.00
C LYS A 109 -24.47 -0.28 0.49
N LYS A 110 -25.09 0.87 0.74
CA LYS A 110 -24.44 2.17 0.63
C LYS A 110 -23.73 2.46 1.95
N VAL A 111 -22.44 2.73 1.87
CA VAL A 111 -21.58 2.90 3.05
C VAL A 111 -20.84 4.23 2.96
N VAL A 112 -20.95 5.02 4.00
CA VAL A 112 -20.14 6.23 4.18
C VAL A 112 -18.99 5.89 5.12
N VAL A 113 -17.78 6.08 4.63
CA VAL A 113 -16.55 5.96 5.44
C VAL A 113 -16.14 7.36 5.88
N VAL A 114 -16.00 7.56 7.17
CA VAL A 114 -15.61 8.84 7.75
C VAL A 114 -14.10 8.88 7.96
N GLY A 115 -13.45 9.80 7.24
CA GLY A 115 -12.01 10.03 7.27
C GLY A 115 -11.25 9.29 6.17
N GLY A 116 -10.45 10.05 5.42
CA GLY A 116 -9.57 9.59 4.34
C GLY A 116 -8.14 9.25 4.83
N GLY A 117 -8.00 8.84 6.09
CA GLY A 117 -6.74 8.30 6.62
C GLY A 117 -6.53 6.82 6.26
N PRO A 118 -5.39 6.22 6.66
CA PRO A 118 -5.06 4.83 6.30
C PRO A 118 -6.18 3.83 6.60
N SER A 119 -6.76 3.90 7.79
CA SER A 119 -7.83 2.98 8.21
C SER A 119 -9.11 3.14 7.39
N GLY A 120 -9.48 4.39 7.06
CA GLY A 120 -10.67 4.66 6.25
C GLY A 120 -10.49 4.20 4.81
N ILE A 121 -9.33 4.44 4.22
CA ILE A 121 -9.01 4.00 2.85
C ILE A 121 -9.01 2.48 2.75
N GLU A 122 -8.38 1.78 3.71
CA GLU A 122 -8.37 0.31 3.72
C GLU A 122 -9.78 -0.26 3.93
N ALA A 123 -10.57 0.30 4.85
CA ALA A 123 -11.96 -0.09 5.03
C ALA A 123 -12.78 0.12 3.74
N ALA A 124 -12.64 1.26 3.08
CA ALA A 124 -13.32 1.56 1.84
C ALA A 124 -12.93 0.59 0.71
N LYS A 125 -11.63 0.27 0.58
CA LYS A 125 -11.10 -0.71 -0.38
C LYS A 125 -11.73 -2.10 -0.15
N VAL A 126 -11.73 -2.59 1.07
CA VAL A 126 -12.32 -3.90 1.42
C VAL A 126 -13.82 -3.94 1.15
N LEU A 127 -14.55 -2.89 1.55
CA LEU A 127 -15.99 -2.78 1.31
C LEU A 127 -16.30 -2.75 -0.19
N LYS A 128 -15.51 -2.02 -0.98
CA LYS A 128 -15.67 -1.96 -2.43
C LYS A 128 -15.41 -3.31 -3.09
N ARG A 129 -14.36 -4.01 -2.67
CA ARG A 129 -14.07 -5.38 -3.14
C ARG A 129 -15.21 -6.35 -2.86
N ARG A 130 -15.92 -6.18 -1.76
CA ARG A 130 -17.12 -6.94 -1.43
C ARG A 130 -18.38 -6.53 -2.19
N GLY A 131 -18.29 -5.51 -3.04
CA GLY A 131 -19.39 -5.05 -3.91
C GLY A 131 -20.30 -4.00 -3.28
N HIS A 132 -19.92 -3.38 -2.17
CA HIS A 132 -20.70 -2.28 -1.59
C HIS A 132 -20.53 -0.98 -2.39
N ASP A 133 -21.51 -0.10 -2.30
CA ASP A 133 -21.45 1.28 -2.80
C ASP A 133 -20.84 2.16 -1.70
N VAL A 134 -19.59 2.58 -1.91
CA VAL A 134 -18.77 3.20 -0.86
C VAL A 134 -18.41 4.63 -1.24
N THR A 135 -18.53 5.56 -0.30
CA THR A 135 -18.06 6.93 -0.41
C THR A 135 -17.26 7.30 0.83
N ILE A 136 -16.13 7.97 0.66
CA ILE A 136 -15.33 8.52 1.76
C ILE A 136 -15.69 10.00 1.94
N ILE A 137 -15.86 10.43 3.19
CA ILE A 137 -15.96 11.85 3.56
C ILE A 137 -14.67 12.22 4.30
N GLU A 138 -13.99 13.26 3.82
CA GLU A 138 -12.75 13.76 4.42
C GLU A 138 -12.87 15.25 4.72
N LYS A 139 -12.50 15.63 5.94
CA LYS A 139 -12.59 17.04 6.40
C LYS A 139 -11.54 17.95 5.75
N SER A 140 -10.41 17.38 5.39
CA SER A 140 -9.32 18.11 4.72
C SER A 140 -9.48 18.08 3.19
N ASP A 141 -8.59 18.78 2.52
CA ASP A 141 -8.49 18.81 1.05
C ASP A 141 -7.68 17.66 0.45
N LYS A 142 -7.23 16.68 1.29
CA LYS A 142 -6.32 15.61 0.89
C LYS A 142 -6.49 14.33 1.69
N LEU A 143 -6.13 13.21 1.07
CA LEU A 143 -6.08 11.89 1.71
C LEU A 143 -4.81 11.73 2.58
N GLY A 144 -4.81 10.75 3.46
CA GLY A 144 -3.65 10.34 4.26
C GLY A 144 -3.71 10.70 5.74
N GLY A 145 -4.55 11.65 6.13
CA GLY A 145 -4.76 12.01 7.53
C GLY A 145 -3.46 12.27 8.29
N GLN A 146 -3.21 11.54 9.37
CA GLN A 146 -2.02 11.72 10.22
C GLN A 146 -0.70 11.33 9.56
N ILE A 147 -0.70 10.65 8.42
CA ILE A 147 0.53 10.34 7.69
C ILE A 147 1.27 11.61 7.28
N HIS A 148 0.55 12.70 6.98
CA HIS A 148 1.17 14.00 6.69
C HIS A 148 2.04 14.54 7.82
N TYR A 149 1.73 14.20 9.07
CA TYR A 149 2.55 14.55 10.23
C TYR A 149 3.65 13.52 10.49
N ALA A 150 3.31 12.22 10.31
CA ALA A 150 4.25 11.12 10.55
C ALA A 150 5.47 11.16 9.61
N MET A 151 5.34 11.69 8.40
CA MET A 151 6.42 11.79 7.42
C MET A 151 7.32 13.02 7.61
N GLN A 152 7.01 13.95 8.53
CA GLN A 152 7.78 15.18 8.74
C GLN A 152 9.12 14.98 9.48
N PRO A 153 9.22 14.08 10.50
CA PRO A 153 10.48 13.89 11.22
C PRO A 153 11.58 13.38 10.30
N LEU A 154 12.82 13.75 10.61
CA LEU A 154 14.01 13.26 9.92
C LEU A 154 14.02 11.71 9.88
N LYS A 155 14.44 11.16 8.74
CA LYS A 155 14.52 9.70 8.47
C LYS A 155 13.14 8.98 8.42
N LYS A 156 12.06 9.71 8.20
CA LYS A 156 10.70 9.16 8.01
C LYS A 156 10.23 9.22 6.54
N ASP A 157 11.16 9.32 5.61
CA ASP A 157 10.88 9.35 4.16
C ASP A 157 10.09 8.14 3.66
N HIS A 158 10.18 7.02 4.37
CA HIS A 158 9.43 5.79 4.05
C HIS A 158 7.90 5.92 4.16
N PHE A 159 7.41 6.96 4.82
CA PHE A 159 5.97 7.25 4.85
C PHE A 159 5.49 8.07 3.65
N LYS A 160 6.38 8.80 2.97
CA LYS A 160 6.02 9.66 1.84
C LYS A 160 5.31 8.92 0.71
N PRO A 161 5.76 7.71 0.30
CA PRO A 161 5.10 6.96 -0.77
C PRO A 161 3.68 6.47 -0.43
N LEU A 162 3.26 6.52 0.84
CA LEU A 162 1.88 6.17 1.20
C LEU A 162 0.84 7.13 0.63
N ILE A 163 1.17 8.42 0.47
CA ILE A 163 0.21 9.40 -0.03
C ILE A 163 -0.20 9.09 -1.47
N PRO A 164 0.74 9.01 -2.45
CA PRO A 164 0.36 8.63 -3.82
C PRO A 164 -0.25 7.23 -3.92
N TYR A 165 0.13 6.29 -3.05
CA TYR A 165 -0.53 4.98 -2.98
C TYR A 165 -2.00 5.09 -2.54
N PHE A 166 -2.33 5.92 -1.55
CA PHE A 166 -3.71 6.12 -1.12
C PHE A 166 -4.57 6.74 -2.22
N GLU A 167 -4.04 7.73 -2.93
CA GLU A 167 -4.69 8.34 -4.09
C GLU A 167 -4.94 7.32 -5.18
N ALA A 168 -3.92 6.55 -5.57
CA ALA A 168 -4.04 5.49 -6.56
C ALA A 168 -5.03 4.39 -6.12
N THR A 169 -5.05 4.03 -4.83
CA THR A 169 -5.99 3.04 -4.28
C THR A 169 -7.45 3.49 -4.45
N VAL A 170 -7.73 4.73 -4.12
CA VAL A 170 -9.08 5.30 -4.24
C VAL A 170 -9.50 5.39 -5.70
N GLU A 171 -8.59 5.83 -6.58
CA GLU A 171 -8.80 5.94 -8.02
C GLU A 171 -9.06 4.56 -8.65
N ALA A 172 -8.16 3.60 -8.46
CA ALA A 172 -8.25 2.26 -9.05
C ALA A 172 -9.51 1.48 -8.61
N ASN A 173 -10.02 1.75 -7.40
CA ASN A 173 -11.24 1.13 -6.91
C ASN A 173 -12.51 1.96 -7.18
N ASN A 174 -12.42 3.07 -7.89
CA ASN A 174 -13.53 3.99 -8.18
C ASN A 174 -14.30 4.35 -6.90
N ILE A 175 -13.59 4.80 -5.86
CA ILE A 175 -14.16 5.20 -4.58
C ILE A 175 -14.33 6.73 -4.58
N PRO A 176 -15.56 7.28 -4.58
CA PRO A 176 -15.79 8.72 -4.46
C PRO A 176 -15.27 9.24 -3.13
N VAL A 177 -14.59 10.41 -3.16
CA VAL A 177 -14.15 11.13 -1.97
C VAL A 177 -14.76 12.52 -1.97
N ILE A 178 -15.41 12.87 -0.86
CA ILE A 178 -15.97 14.20 -0.64
C ILE A 178 -15.03 14.92 0.33
N TYR A 179 -14.21 15.79 -0.22
CA TYR A 179 -13.23 16.58 0.53
C TYR A 179 -13.87 17.81 1.19
N ASN A 180 -13.11 18.46 2.09
CA ASN A 180 -13.51 19.68 2.79
C ASN A 180 -14.88 19.57 3.48
N THR A 181 -15.23 18.36 3.93
CA THR A 181 -16.53 18.07 4.52
C THR A 181 -16.36 17.39 5.86
N GLU A 182 -16.73 18.10 6.92
CA GLU A 182 -16.78 17.53 8.26
C GLU A 182 -17.97 16.56 8.37
N ALA A 183 -17.71 15.37 8.89
CA ALA A 183 -18.75 14.37 9.09
C ALA A 183 -19.56 14.68 10.35
N THR A 184 -20.69 15.38 10.18
CA THR A 184 -21.72 15.56 11.20
C THR A 184 -22.82 14.55 11.01
N VAL A 185 -23.64 14.34 12.05
CA VAL A 185 -24.82 13.46 11.96
C VAL A 185 -25.76 13.94 10.84
N GLU A 186 -25.94 15.26 10.74
CA GLU A 186 -26.79 15.90 9.73
C GLU A 186 -26.30 15.60 8.32
N ASN A 187 -24.97 15.78 8.06
CA ASN A 187 -24.37 15.55 6.76
C ASN A 187 -24.50 14.08 6.33
N ILE A 188 -24.20 13.16 7.24
CA ILE A 188 -24.31 11.72 6.98
C ILE A 188 -25.75 11.32 6.71
N MET A 189 -26.69 11.81 7.52
CA MET A 189 -28.12 11.52 7.34
C MET A 189 -28.68 12.12 6.06
N ALA A 190 -28.23 13.31 5.64
CA ALA A 190 -28.61 13.91 4.37
C ALA A 190 -28.16 13.04 3.19
N MET A 191 -26.93 12.53 3.21
CA MET A 191 -26.41 11.64 2.17
C MET A 191 -27.19 10.31 2.09
N THR A 192 -27.55 9.73 3.24
CA THR A 192 -28.33 8.50 3.24
C THR A 192 -29.74 8.70 2.69
N ARG A 193 -30.36 9.86 2.90
CA ARG A 193 -31.69 10.19 2.38
C ARG A 193 -31.70 10.41 0.86
N THR A 194 -30.74 11.12 0.31
CA THR A 194 -30.62 11.32 -1.15
C THR A 194 -30.36 10.00 -1.86
N TRP A 195 -29.71 9.04 -1.21
CA TRP A 195 -29.49 7.71 -1.75
C TRP A 195 -30.71 6.81 -1.74
N SER A 196 -31.69 7.07 -0.85
CA SER A 196 -32.96 6.32 -0.83
C SER A 196 -33.91 6.72 -1.98
N SER A 197 -33.71 7.90 -2.56
CA SER A 197 -34.54 8.45 -3.64
C SER A 197 -33.97 8.27 -5.04
N ALA A 198 -32.74 7.77 -5.19
CA ALA A 198 -32.18 7.47 -6.50
C ALA A 198 -32.86 6.23 -7.11
N PRO A 199 -33.26 6.28 -8.40
CA PRO A 199 -33.81 5.12 -9.07
C PRO A 199 -32.79 3.98 -9.07
N ARG A 200 -33.23 2.79 -8.65
CA ARG A 200 -32.44 1.57 -8.76
C ARG A 200 -32.41 1.18 -10.23
N ALA A 201 -31.21 1.17 -10.81
CA ALA A 201 -30.99 0.61 -12.14
C ALA A 201 -31.12 -0.89 -12.13
#